data_c42f732aacb6c282dafc5e77e9b1aa01
#
_entry.id   c42f732aacb6c282dafc5e77e9b1aa01
#
_cell.length_a   1.000
_cell.length_b   1.000
_cell.length_c   1.000
_cell.angle_alpha   90.00
_cell.angle_beta   90.00
_cell.angle_gamma   90.00
#
_symmetry.space_group_name_H-M   'P 1'
#
loop_
_entity.id
_entity.type
_entity.pdbx_description
1 polymer ?
#
loop_
_entity_poly.entity_id
_entity_poly.type
_entity_poly.pdbx_seq_one_letter_code
_entity_poly.pdbx_strand_id
1 'polypeptide(L)'
;PQLPPLCLVTDDLAADHIVTEGHLDHIARVAVAAGFPPHVVLRALTWTPAQRLRLYDRGVVSPGKRADLVLLRGELAAFDPAVVLAGGQVVGRDGTAVYEARSGETGALEGRVDVEAQDEDGFRWRVDLPDGTHRFRAMRVNPRDTYTEAAEIELPVSGGEVAWEARTVLVRVRNRHGGDGVVFAPLLGRDLAEGAVATTYAHDSHNLVTIGTSRAAMAAASATVVADGGGVAVVRGAAGESVAARMPLPVGGVLSARPAARVAEEAGAVRAALEAWGWEHLNPFMSVSTLTLAVSPALKITDRSLVDVVRRAPVGATVGSSTTRD
;
A
#
# COMPACT_ATOMS: atom_id res chain seq x y z
N PRO A 1 -8.52 37.65 -4.12
CA PRO A 1 -7.74 36.83 -5.02
C PRO A 1 -8.57 35.63 -5.45
N GLN A 2 -8.72 35.43 -6.76
CA GLN A 2 -9.36 34.22 -7.26
C GLN A 2 -8.40 33.05 -6.97
N LEU A 3 -8.87 32.05 -6.23
CA LEU A 3 -8.12 30.78 -6.08
C LEU A 3 -8.00 30.13 -7.46
N PRO A 4 -6.82 29.55 -7.80
CA PRO A 4 -6.66 28.80 -9.04
C PRO A 4 -7.64 27.63 -9.07
N PRO A 5 -7.94 27.06 -10.25
CA PRO A 5 -8.75 25.86 -10.35
C PRO A 5 -8.15 24.73 -9.50
N LEU A 6 -8.87 24.30 -8.47
CA LEU A 6 -8.46 23.25 -7.54
C LEU A 6 -9.32 22.03 -7.75
N CYS A 7 -8.72 20.85 -7.78
CA CYS A 7 -9.40 19.56 -7.64
C CYS A 7 -8.98 18.94 -6.30
N LEU A 8 -9.97 18.47 -5.54
CA LEU A 8 -9.74 17.66 -4.35
C LEU A 8 -10.09 16.21 -4.68
N VAL A 9 -9.21 15.31 -4.32
CA VAL A 9 -9.32 13.86 -4.53
C VAL A 9 -8.81 13.14 -3.30
N THR A 10 -9.15 11.86 -3.14
CA THR A 10 -8.75 11.07 -1.97
C THR A 10 -7.41 10.38 -2.14
N ASP A 11 -7.02 10.07 -3.39
CA ASP A 11 -5.91 9.19 -3.68
C ASP A 11 -6.09 7.81 -3.00
N ASP A 12 -5.02 7.14 -2.61
CA ASP A 12 -5.06 5.82 -1.97
C ASP A 12 -5.67 5.87 -0.56
N LEU A 13 -6.83 5.25 -0.39
CA LEU A 13 -7.49 5.08 0.89
C LEU A 13 -7.64 3.61 1.24
N ALA A 14 -7.26 3.25 2.46
CA ALA A 14 -7.58 1.94 3.02
C ALA A 14 -9.07 1.82 3.33
N ALA A 15 -9.63 0.62 3.21
CA ALA A 15 -11.06 0.37 3.36
C ALA A 15 -11.59 0.74 4.74
N ASP A 16 -10.80 0.57 5.80
CA ASP A 16 -11.13 0.97 7.17
C ASP A 16 -11.34 2.49 7.29
N HIS A 17 -10.51 3.32 6.68
CA HIS A 17 -10.68 4.77 6.66
C HIS A 17 -11.95 5.19 5.91
N ILE A 18 -12.25 4.55 4.77
CA ILE A 18 -13.47 4.85 4.02
C ILE A 18 -14.73 4.62 4.87
N VAL A 19 -14.74 3.54 5.67
CA VAL A 19 -15.88 3.18 6.49
C VAL A 19 -15.97 4.01 7.78
N THR A 20 -14.84 4.36 8.40
CA THR A 20 -14.82 5.06 9.70
C THR A 20 -14.81 6.58 9.57
N GLU A 21 -14.17 7.14 8.56
CA GLU A 21 -13.97 8.58 8.41
C GLU A 21 -14.83 9.17 7.28
N GLY A 22 -15.02 8.39 6.22
CA GLY A 22 -15.70 8.79 4.99
C GLY A 22 -14.75 8.85 3.79
N HIS A 23 -15.22 9.44 2.71
CA HIS A 23 -14.49 9.56 1.45
C HIS A 23 -14.33 11.05 1.08
N LEU A 24 -14.89 11.50 -0.06
CA LEU A 24 -14.83 12.91 -0.48
C LEU A 24 -15.59 13.85 0.46
N ASP A 25 -16.59 13.38 1.17
CA ASP A 25 -17.28 14.11 2.23
C ASP A 25 -16.36 14.42 3.42
N HIS A 26 -15.52 13.47 3.81
CA HIS A 26 -14.47 13.69 4.82
C HIS A 26 -13.47 14.75 4.36
N ILE A 27 -12.93 14.62 3.14
CA ILE A 27 -12.01 15.61 2.55
C ILE A 27 -12.65 17.01 2.52
N ALA A 28 -13.94 17.09 2.21
CA ALA A 28 -14.67 18.36 2.23
C ALA A 28 -14.69 18.98 3.62
N ARG A 29 -15.02 18.21 4.64
CA ARG A 29 -15.03 18.69 6.06
C ARG A 29 -13.65 19.15 6.50
N VAL A 30 -12.59 18.39 6.18
CA VAL A 30 -11.20 18.76 6.49
C VAL A 30 -10.81 20.05 5.80
N ALA A 31 -11.14 20.23 4.52
CA ALA A 31 -10.83 21.45 3.79
C ALA A 31 -11.56 22.68 4.37
N VAL A 32 -12.84 22.52 4.74
CA VAL A 32 -13.60 23.61 5.39
C VAL A 32 -13.00 23.95 6.75
N ALA A 33 -12.64 22.96 7.55
CA ALA A 33 -11.99 23.17 8.85
C ALA A 33 -10.63 23.87 8.71
N ALA A 34 -9.93 23.66 7.59
CA ALA A 34 -8.69 24.36 7.24
C ALA A 34 -8.93 25.82 6.73
N GLY A 35 -10.19 26.28 6.66
CA GLY A 35 -10.54 27.65 6.31
C GLY A 35 -10.92 27.89 4.84
N PHE A 36 -11.07 26.83 4.02
CA PHE A 36 -11.57 26.99 2.65
C PHE A 36 -13.10 27.27 2.68
N PRO A 37 -13.60 28.25 1.90
CA PRO A 37 -15.05 28.49 1.80
C PRO A 37 -15.79 27.26 1.26
N PRO A 38 -16.92 26.82 1.86
CA PRO A 38 -17.63 25.60 1.49
C PRO A 38 -17.99 25.49 -0.01
N HIS A 39 -18.37 26.61 -0.64
CA HIS A 39 -18.72 26.64 -2.07
C HIS A 39 -17.49 26.43 -2.97
N VAL A 40 -16.29 26.84 -2.55
CA VAL A 40 -15.04 26.58 -3.24
C VAL A 40 -14.67 25.09 -3.14
N VAL A 41 -14.84 24.52 -1.94
CA VAL A 41 -14.63 23.07 -1.71
C VAL A 41 -15.60 22.26 -2.54
N LEU A 42 -16.89 22.59 -2.54
CA LEU A 42 -17.88 21.91 -3.38
C LEU A 42 -17.50 21.92 -4.85
N ARG A 43 -17.09 23.07 -5.38
CA ARG A 43 -16.63 23.20 -6.76
C ARG A 43 -15.39 22.36 -7.03
N ALA A 44 -14.45 22.30 -6.09
CA ALA A 44 -13.21 21.51 -6.20
C ALA A 44 -13.45 20.00 -6.20
N LEU A 45 -14.57 19.55 -5.61
CA LEU A 45 -14.97 18.14 -5.54
C LEU A 45 -15.90 17.70 -6.68
N THR A 46 -16.49 18.64 -7.42
CA THR A 46 -17.54 18.32 -8.41
C THR A 46 -17.22 18.87 -9.79
N TRP A 47 -17.43 20.14 -9.99
CA TRP A 47 -17.34 20.78 -11.31
C TRP A 47 -15.90 20.80 -11.85
N THR A 48 -14.92 21.17 -11.03
CA THR A 48 -13.53 21.27 -11.49
C THR A 48 -12.96 19.93 -11.93
N PRO A 49 -13.08 18.81 -11.17
CA PRO A 49 -12.66 17.50 -11.65
C PRO A 49 -13.44 17.02 -12.88
N ALA A 50 -14.77 17.28 -12.97
CA ALA A 50 -15.52 16.95 -14.17
C ALA A 50 -14.98 17.65 -15.41
N GLN A 51 -14.66 18.96 -15.33
CA GLN A 51 -14.02 19.69 -16.42
C GLN A 51 -12.64 19.15 -16.76
N ARG A 52 -11.81 18.86 -15.74
CA ARG A 52 -10.47 18.30 -15.93
C ARG A 52 -10.48 16.97 -16.67
N LEU A 53 -11.48 16.13 -16.38
CA LEU A 53 -11.67 14.82 -16.99
C LEU A 53 -12.55 14.88 -18.29
N ARG A 54 -12.99 16.07 -18.70
CA ARG A 54 -13.89 16.29 -19.87
C ARG A 54 -15.22 15.55 -19.74
N LEU A 55 -15.73 15.38 -18.52
CA LEU A 55 -17.04 14.81 -18.22
C LEU A 55 -18.08 15.94 -18.22
N TYR A 56 -18.37 16.48 -19.38
CA TYR A 56 -19.22 17.68 -19.53
C TYR A 56 -20.70 17.44 -19.25
N ASP A 57 -21.12 16.19 -19.08
CA ASP A 57 -22.49 15.78 -18.75
C ASP A 57 -22.80 15.82 -17.24
N ARG A 58 -21.83 16.16 -16.37
CA ARG A 58 -21.98 16.13 -14.91
C ARG A 58 -21.17 17.22 -14.20
N GLY A 59 -21.17 17.21 -12.85
CA GLY A 59 -20.41 18.13 -12.00
C GLY A 59 -21.14 19.42 -11.65
N VAL A 60 -22.32 19.65 -12.22
CA VAL A 60 -23.19 20.79 -11.91
C VAL A 60 -24.66 20.42 -12.14
N VAL A 61 -25.56 20.96 -11.35
CA VAL A 61 -27.00 20.82 -11.55
C VAL A 61 -27.46 21.80 -12.61
N SER A 62 -27.83 21.27 -13.81
CA SER A 62 -28.27 22.05 -14.94
C SER A 62 -29.09 21.18 -15.92
N PRO A 63 -30.04 21.76 -16.68
CA PRO A 63 -30.75 21.02 -17.71
C PRO A 63 -29.81 20.33 -18.69
N GLY A 64 -30.12 19.10 -19.08
CA GLY A 64 -29.32 18.28 -19.99
C GLY A 64 -28.11 17.59 -19.34
N LYS A 65 -27.91 17.78 -18.06
CA LYS A 65 -26.87 17.06 -17.28
C LYS A 65 -27.45 15.77 -16.71
N ARG A 66 -26.53 14.85 -16.46
CA ARG A 66 -26.82 13.59 -15.78
C ARG A 66 -27.25 13.85 -14.34
N ALA A 67 -28.27 13.16 -13.88
CA ALA A 67 -28.76 13.27 -12.51
C ALA A 67 -27.92 12.43 -11.51
N ASP A 68 -26.61 12.74 -11.43
CA ASP A 68 -25.72 12.27 -10.40
C ASP A 68 -25.70 13.36 -9.31
N LEU A 69 -26.48 13.19 -8.26
CA LEU A 69 -26.80 14.23 -7.29
C LEU A 69 -26.55 13.74 -5.87
N VAL A 70 -26.11 14.66 -5.01
CA VAL A 70 -26.04 14.45 -3.55
C VAL A 70 -26.89 15.50 -2.87
N LEU A 71 -27.87 15.06 -2.09
CA LEU A 71 -28.65 15.93 -1.21
C LEU A 71 -27.97 15.94 0.16
N LEU A 72 -27.63 17.13 0.62
CA LEU A 72 -26.99 17.32 1.94
C LEU A 72 -28.04 17.70 2.99
N ARG A 73 -27.79 17.35 4.24
CA ARG A 73 -28.52 17.85 5.40
C ARG A 73 -27.91 19.16 5.89
N GLY A 74 -28.75 20.06 6.34
CA GLY A 74 -28.33 21.28 7.00
C GLY A 74 -27.45 22.18 6.13
N GLU A 75 -26.47 22.79 6.76
CA GLU A 75 -25.58 23.74 6.12
C GLU A 75 -24.54 23.07 5.22
N LEU A 76 -24.20 23.72 4.10
CA LEU A 76 -23.23 23.18 3.13
C LEU A 76 -21.88 22.84 3.79
N ALA A 77 -21.46 23.60 4.79
CA ALA A 77 -20.18 23.39 5.49
C ALA A 77 -20.07 22.03 6.18
N ALA A 78 -21.20 21.41 6.53
CA ALA A 78 -21.22 20.10 7.18
C ALA A 78 -20.91 18.95 6.21
N PHE A 79 -21.14 19.15 4.92
CA PHE A 79 -21.00 18.10 3.89
C PHE A 79 -21.56 16.75 4.35
N ASP A 80 -22.81 16.76 4.87
CA ASP A 80 -23.51 15.59 5.40
C ASP A 80 -24.47 15.01 4.33
N PRO A 81 -24.08 13.92 3.63
CA PRO A 81 -24.91 13.32 2.58
C PRO A 81 -26.15 12.62 3.15
N ALA A 82 -27.34 13.08 2.80
CA ALA A 82 -28.61 12.44 3.17
C ALA A 82 -29.07 11.44 2.11
N VAL A 83 -29.00 11.85 0.83
CA VAL A 83 -29.45 11.02 -0.29
C VAL A 83 -28.44 11.15 -1.43
N VAL A 84 -28.09 10.02 -2.02
CA VAL A 84 -27.22 9.95 -3.20
C VAL A 84 -28.00 9.36 -4.35
N LEU A 85 -27.98 10.07 -5.50
CA LEU A 85 -28.56 9.60 -6.76
C LEU A 85 -27.46 9.38 -7.80
N ALA A 86 -27.57 8.32 -8.54
CA ALA A 86 -26.75 8.02 -9.70
C ALA A 86 -27.66 7.76 -10.91
N GLY A 87 -27.51 8.56 -11.97
CA GLY A 87 -28.36 8.48 -13.14
C GLY A 87 -29.86 8.66 -12.85
N GLY A 88 -30.22 9.44 -11.83
CA GLY A 88 -31.61 9.68 -11.42
C GLY A 88 -32.19 8.62 -10.47
N GLN A 89 -31.48 7.56 -10.16
CA GLN A 89 -31.90 6.52 -9.21
C GLN A 89 -31.26 6.75 -7.85
N VAL A 90 -32.03 6.59 -6.77
CA VAL A 90 -31.47 6.64 -5.39
C VAL A 90 -30.62 5.40 -5.17
N VAL A 91 -29.34 5.62 -4.88
CA VAL A 91 -28.36 4.55 -4.62
C VAL A 91 -27.86 4.52 -3.19
N GLY A 92 -28.05 5.62 -2.45
CA GLY A 92 -27.68 5.72 -1.04
C GLY A 92 -28.64 6.60 -0.27
N ARG A 93 -28.88 6.25 0.99
CA ARG A 93 -29.70 7.00 1.92
C ARG A 93 -29.16 6.83 3.34
N ASP A 94 -28.93 7.93 4.03
CA ASP A 94 -28.53 7.95 5.44
C ASP A 94 -27.31 7.06 5.74
N GLY A 95 -26.28 7.14 4.88
CA GLY A 95 -25.06 6.34 5.02
C GLY A 95 -25.18 4.87 4.59
N THR A 96 -26.35 4.45 4.09
CA THR A 96 -26.59 3.06 3.69
C THR A 96 -26.84 2.99 2.17
N ALA A 97 -26.20 2.02 1.51
CA ALA A 97 -26.49 1.70 0.12
C ALA A 97 -27.89 1.07 0.00
N VAL A 98 -28.71 1.58 -0.92
CA VAL A 98 -30.08 1.12 -1.17
C VAL A 98 -30.23 0.45 -2.53
N TYR A 99 -29.13 0.03 -3.14
CA TYR A 99 -29.12 -0.72 -4.40
C TYR A 99 -28.31 -2.00 -4.22
N GLU A 100 -28.63 -3.02 -5.00
CA GLU A 100 -27.80 -4.21 -5.08
C GLU A 100 -26.67 -3.96 -6.09
N ALA A 101 -25.42 -4.02 -5.61
CA ALA A 101 -24.27 -3.98 -6.48
C ALA A 101 -24.26 -5.24 -7.37
N ARG A 102 -24.18 -5.06 -8.68
CA ARG A 102 -23.94 -6.20 -9.59
C ARG A 102 -22.52 -6.69 -9.31
N SER A 103 -22.39 -7.98 -8.97
CA SER A 103 -21.09 -8.62 -8.94
C SER A 103 -20.51 -8.61 -10.36
N GLY A 104 -19.38 -7.94 -10.55
CA GLY A 104 -18.62 -8.05 -11.79
C GLY A 104 -18.03 -9.45 -11.95
N GLU A 105 -17.77 -9.87 -13.18
CA GLU A 105 -17.01 -11.07 -13.44
C GLU A 105 -15.54 -10.81 -13.11
N THR A 106 -15.07 -11.28 -11.95
CA THR A 106 -13.68 -11.13 -11.48
C THR A 106 -12.78 -12.29 -11.86
N GLY A 107 -13.34 -13.41 -12.28
CA GLY A 107 -12.64 -14.68 -12.50
C GLY A 107 -11.41 -14.59 -13.41
N ALA A 108 -11.43 -13.73 -14.44
CA ALA A 108 -10.25 -13.49 -15.29
C ALA A 108 -9.10 -12.77 -14.58
N LEU A 109 -9.36 -12.14 -13.44
CA LEU A 109 -8.38 -11.39 -12.64
C LEU A 109 -7.97 -12.13 -11.36
N GLU A 110 -8.63 -13.24 -11.04
CA GLU A 110 -8.26 -14.08 -9.90
C GLU A 110 -7.02 -14.94 -10.21
N GLY A 111 -6.28 -15.35 -9.18
CA GLY A 111 -5.09 -16.18 -9.36
C GLY A 111 -3.92 -15.49 -10.05
N ARG A 112 -3.82 -14.18 -10.00
CA ARG A 112 -2.73 -13.40 -10.63
C ARG A 112 -1.49 -13.25 -9.74
N VAL A 113 -1.35 -14.06 -8.72
CA VAL A 113 -0.12 -14.24 -7.95
C VAL A 113 0.58 -15.48 -8.49
N ASP A 114 1.35 -15.28 -9.57
CA ASP A 114 2.02 -16.35 -10.32
C ASP A 114 3.38 -16.68 -9.69
N VAL A 115 3.33 -17.06 -8.42
CA VAL A 115 4.49 -17.53 -7.65
C VAL A 115 4.06 -18.63 -6.71
N GLU A 116 4.90 -19.64 -6.57
CA GLU A 116 4.72 -20.67 -5.56
C GLU A 116 5.18 -20.18 -4.18
N ALA A 117 4.50 -20.68 -3.14
CA ALA A 117 4.98 -20.51 -1.77
C ALA A 117 6.36 -21.14 -1.63
N GLN A 118 7.24 -20.44 -0.94
CA GLN A 118 8.60 -20.91 -0.68
C GLN A 118 8.75 -21.19 0.82
N ASP A 119 9.58 -22.19 1.12
CA ASP A 119 10.06 -22.46 2.46
C ASP A 119 11.16 -21.43 2.88
N GLU A 120 11.80 -21.67 4.02
CA GLU A 120 12.85 -20.80 4.55
C GLU A 120 14.06 -20.66 3.62
N ASP A 121 14.36 -21.69 2.80
CA ASP A 121 15.47 -21.65 1.86
C ASP A 121 15.26 -20.61 0.76
N GLY A 122 14.01 -20.34 0.39
CA GLY A 122 13.65 -19.26 -0.53
C GLY A 122 13.92 -17.85 0.01
N PHE A 123 14.23 -17.73 1.32
CA PHE A 123 14.53 -16.48 1.99
C PHE A 123 16.01 -16.36 2.39
N ARG A 124 16.89 -17.24 1.92
CA ARG A 124 18.34 -17.09 2.04
C ARG A 124 18.82 -15.96 1.14
N TRP A 125 19.49 -14.99 1.74
CA TRP A 125 20.12 -13.90 0.98
C TRP A 125 21.51 -14.29 0.56
N ARG A 126 21.63 -14.78 -0.68
CA ARG A 126 22.92 -15.21 -1.29
C ARG A 126 23.57 -14.06 -2.02
N VAL A 127 24.88 -13.98 -1.90
CA VAL A 127 25.72 -12.96 -2.53
C VAL A 127 27.02 -13.59 -3.03
N ASP A 128 27.58 -13.01 -4.08
CA ASP A 128 28.90 -13.39 -4.58
C ASP A 128 29.98 -12.53 -3.91
N LEU A 129 30.22 -12.84 -2.65
CA LEU A 129 31.22 -12.15 -1.82
C LEU A 129 31.99 -13.21 -1.02
N PRO A 130 33.31 -12.97 -0.74
CA PRO A 130 34.08 -13.83 0.13
C PRO A 130 33.57 -13.78 1.57
N ASP A 131 33.92 -14.78 2.36
CA ASP A 131 33.66 -14.79 3.80
C ASP A 131 34.27 -13.56 4.46
N GLY A 132 33.50 -12.93 5.38
CA GLY A 132 33.92 -11.73 6.08
C GLY A 132 32.76 -10.77 6.33
N THR A 133 33.08 -9.59 6.87
CA THR A 133 32.09 -8.53 7.11
C THR A 133 32.10 -7.56 5.93
N HIS A 134 30.92 -7.31 5.38
CA HIS A 134 30.71 -6.44 4.22
C HIS A 134 29.67 -5.36 4.52
N ARG A 135 29.80 -4.21 3.85
CA ARG A 135 28.83 -3.13 3.95
C ARG A 135 27.73 -3.29 2.90
N PHE A 136 26.50 -3.22 3.37
CA PHE A 136 25.30 -3.29 2.55
C PHE A 136 24.50 -2.00 2.62
N ARG A 137 23.92 -1.59 1.50
CA ARG A 137 22.93 -0.50 1.47
C ARG A 137 21.67 -0.95 2.18
N ALA A 138 21.14 -0.08 3.02
CA ALA A 138 19.92 -0.31 3.79
C ALA A 138 18.94 0.84 3.59
N MET A 139 17.66 0.52 3.68
CA MET A 139 16.61 1.53 3.75
C MET A 139 16.30 1.85 5.21
N ARG A 140 16.26 3.12 5.58
CA ARG A 140 15.74 3.54 6.89
C ARG A 140 14.34 4.11 6.71
N VAL A 141 13.36 3.54 7.42
CA VAL A 141 11.96 3.97 7.35
C VAL A 141 11.76 5.24 8.16
N ASN A 142 11.11 6.24 7.56
CA ASN A 142 10.65 7.41 8.27
C ASN A 142 9.35 7.07 9.05
N PRO A 143 9.22 7.46 10.33
CA PRO A 143 8.01 7.19 11.12
C PRO A 143 6.80 8.07 10.76
N ARG A 144 6.99 9.16 10.01
CA ARG A 144 5.96 10.19 9.77
C ARG A 144 5.48 10.29 8.33
N ASP A 145 6.27 9.81 7.39
CA ASP A 145 5.95 9.89 5.96
C ASP A 145 6.43 8.63 5.21
N THR A 146 6.12 8.57 3.92
CA THR A 146 6.45 7.43 3.04
C THR A 146 7.88 7.50 2.47
N TYR A 147 8.66 8.48 2.87
CA TYR A 147 10.06 8.58 2.45
C TYR A 147 10.93 7.59 3.21
N THR A 148 12.01 7.22 2.59
CA THR A 148 13.07 6.43 3.22
C THR A 148 14.37 7.19 3.15
N GLU A 149 15.28 6.92 4.06
CA GLU A 149 16.65 7.41 4.00
C GLU A 149 17.55 6.29 3.49
N ALA A 150 18.56 6.66 2.70
CA ALA A 150 19.64 5.75 2.37
C ALA A 150 20.58 5.61 3.57
N ALA A 151 20.84 4.37 3.95
CA ALA A 151 21.71 4.03 5.06
C ALA A 151 22.64 2.86 4.66
N GLU A 152 23.56 2.52 5.52
CA GLU A 152 24.45 1.37 5.37
C GLU A 152 24.48 0.55 6.66
N ILE A 153 24.71 -0.76 6.53
CA ILE A 153 24.92 -1.69 7.65
C ILE A 153 26.02 -2.67 7.31
N GLU A 154 26.78 -3.06 8.30
CA GLU A 154 27.77 -4.13 8.18
C GLU A 154 27.14 -5.47 8.57
N LEU A 155 27.22 -6.45 7.68
CA LEU A 155 26.72 -7.80 7.93
C LEU A 155 27.77 -8.84 7.55
N PRO A 156 27.88 -9.94 8.31
CA PRO A 156 28.77 -11.05 7.98
C PRO A 156 28.24 -11.82 6.75
N VAL A 157 29.18 -12.28 5.94
CA VAL A 157 28.94 -13.24 4.86
C VAL A 157 29.74 -14.49 5.17
N SER A 158 29.14 -15.65 5.07
CA SER A 158 29.78 -16.95 5.22
C SER A 158 29.19 -17.94 4.21
N GLY A 159 30.06 -18.62 3.46
CA GLY A 159 29.63 -19.54 2.41
C GLY A 159 28.76 -18.90 1.33
N GLY A 160 28.95 -17.60 1.06
CA GLY A 160 28.15 -16.84 0.10
C GLY A 160 26.74 -16.48 0.59
N GLU A 161 26.43 -16.61 1.89
CA GLU A 161 25.17 -16.24 2.49
C GLU A 161 25.36 -15.09 3.51
N VAL A 162 24.46 -14.10 3.48
CA VAL A 162 24.46 -12.98 4.43
C VAL A 162 23.78 -13.39 5.73
N ALA A 163 24.51 -13.31 6.84
CA ALA A 163 23.99 -13.60 8.18
C ALA A 163 23.28 -12.37 8.77
N TRP A 164 22.05 -12.14 8.39
CA TRP A 164 21.25 -10.97 8.74
C TRP A 164 20.31 -11.17 9.94
N GLU A 165 19.85 -12.41 10.20
CA GLU A 165 18.94 -12.72 11.30
C GLU A 165 19.52 -12.29 12.66
N ALA A 166 18.69 -11.84 13.57
CA ALA A 166 19.05 -11.24 14.86
C ALA A 166 19.96 -9.97 14.79
N ARG A 167 20.16 -9.40 13.59
CA ARG A 167 20.99 -8.20 13.37
C ARG A 167 20.22 -7.05 12.75
N THR A 168 19.27 -7.39 11.88
CA THR A 168 18.46 -6.41 11.18
C THR A 168 17.14 -7.04 10.73
N VAL A 169 16.20 -6.20 10.31
CA VAL A 169 15.01 -6.61 9.57
C VAL A 169 15.37 -6.74 8.09
N LEU A 170 14.87 -7.72 7.41
CA LEU A 170 15.08 -7.91 5.98
C LEU A 170 13.81 -7.63 5.18
N VAL A 171 13.96 -6.93 4.07
CA VAL A 171 12.93 -6.79 3.03
C VAL A 171 13.32 -7.66 1.85
N ARG A 172 12.36 -8.43 1.34
CA ARG A 172 12.49 -9.18 0.09
C ARG A 172 11.38 -8.76 -0.86
N VAL A 173 11.72 -8.41 -2.09
CA VAL A 173 10.76 -8.19 -3.17
C VAL A 173 10.95 -9.27 -4.22
N ARG A 174 9.86 -9.99 -4.53
CA ARG A 174 9.82 -11.02 -5.56
C ARG A 174 8.82 -10.65 -6.64
N ASN A 175 9.24 -10.77 -7.91
CA ASN A 175 8.31 -10.66 -9.03
C ASN A 175 7.20 -11.71 -8.88
N ARG A 176 5.93 -11.28 -8.97
CA ARG A 176 4.76 -12.15 -8.86
C ARG A 176 4.02 -12.37 -10.17
N HIS A 177 4.58 -11.88 -11.29
CA HIS A 177 3.99 -11.91 -12.62
C HIS A 177 4.71 -12.92 -13.53
N GLY A 178 5.26 -14.00 -12.96
CA GLY A 178 5.97 -15.06 -13.70
C GLY A 178 7.44 -14.76 -14.02
N GLY A 179 8.01 -13.67 -13.48
CA GLY A 179 9.44 -13.36 -13.63
C GLY A 179 10.30 -13.87 -12.48
N ASP A 180 11.61 -14.00 -12.71
CA ASP A 180 12.59 -14.54 -11.74
C ASP A 180 13.15 -13.46 -10.77
N GLY A 181 12.73 -12.19 -10.91
CA GLY A 181 13.28 -11.09 -10.15
C GLY A 181 13.08 -11.25 -8.64
N VAL A 182 14.19 -11.25 -7.90
CA VAL A 182 14.22 -11.27 -6.41
C VAL A 182 15.34 -10.38 -5.94
N VAL A 183 14.99 -9.44 -5.04
CA VAL A 183 15.95 -8.52 -4.42
C VAL A 183 15.74 -8.50 -2.91
N PHE A 184 16.83 -8.45 -2.19
CA PHE A 184 16.88 -8.33 -0.73
C PHE A 184 17.54 -7.01 -0.32
N ALA A 185 17.06 -6.43 0.78
CA ALA A 185 17.73 -5.28 1.41
C ALA A 185 17.47 -5.25 2.93
N PRO A 186 18.43 -4.80 3.73
CA PRO A 186 18.20 -4.51 5.13
C PRO A 186 17.27 -3.32 5.31
N LEU A 187 16.44 -3.39 6.37
CA LEU A 187 15.55 -2.31 6.80
C LEU A 187 15.95 -1.85 8.20
N LEU A 188 16.16 -0.55 8.37
CA LEU A 188 16.56 0.08 9.62
C LEU A 188 15.48 1.04 10.12
N GLY A 189 15.62 1.45 11.38
CA GLY A 189 14.75 2.47 11.98
C GLY A 189 13.45 1.93 12.56
N ARG A 190 13.36 0.61 12.75
CA ARG A 190 12.24 -0.05 13.42
C ARG A 190 12.76 -1.06 14.43
N ASP A 191 12.16 -1.05 15.62
CA ASP A 191 12.35 -2.08 16.65
C ASP A 191 11.13 -3.00 16.58
N LEU A 192 11.25 -4.03 15.74
CA LEU A 192 10.15 -4.96 15.47
C LEU A 192 10.29 -6.20 16.35
N ALA A 193 9.18 -6.66 16.91
CA ALA A 193 9.09 -7.95 17.56
C ALA A 193 9.38 -9.09 16.54
N GLU A 194 9.50 -10.32 17.02
CA GLU A 194 9.64 -11.48 16.14
C GLU A 194 8.39 -11.69 15.29
N GLY A 195 8.57 -11.83 13.99
CA GLY A 195 7.49 -11.98 13.04
C GLY A 195 7.79 -11.42 11.65
N ALA A 196 6.76 -11.35 10.82
CA ALA A 196 6.86 -10.83 9.46
C ALA A 196 5.54 -10.27 8.95
N VAL A 197 5.62 -9.42 7.92
CA VAL A 197 4.49 -9.04 7.07
C VAL A 197 4.83 -9.39 5.62
N ALA A 198 3.83 -9.91 4.89
CA ALA A 198 3.90 -10.04 3.44
C ALA A 198 2.72 -9.31 2.79
N THR A 199 2.94 -8.76 1.61
CA THR A 199 1.90 -8.04 0.87
C THR A 199 2.15 -8.07 -0.63
N THR A 200 1.05 -8.11 -1.41
CA THR A 200 1.03 -7.81 -2.83
C THR A 200 0.48 -6.40 -3.10
N TYR A 201 -0.04 -5.71 -2.09
CA TYR A 201 -0.38 -4.29 -2.17
C TYR A 201 0.89 -3.46 -1.94
N ALA A 202 1.64 -3.23 -3.01
CA ALA A 202 2.97 -2.61 -2.99
C ALA A 202 3.23 -1.77 -4.24
N HIS A 203 3.21 -0.47 -4.11
CA HIS A 203 3.33 0.50 -5.23
C HIS A 203 4.68 0.44 -5.94
N ASP A 204 4.67 0.54 -7.29
CA ASP A 204 3.50 0.55 -8.19
C ASP A 204 3.33 -0.82 -8.89
N SER A 205 4.36 -1.67 -8.85
CA SER A 205 4.38 -2.97 -9.55
C SER A 205 3.55 -4.03 -8.85
N HIS A 206 3.17 -3.79 -7.59
CA HIS A 206 2.43 -4.72 -6.76
C HIS A 206 3.05 -6.12 -6.71
N ASN A 207 4.38 -6.18 -6.68
CA ASN A 207 5.13 -7.42 -6.48
C ASN A 207 4.92 -7.99 -5.07
N LEU A 208 5.31 -9.23 -4.84
CA LEU A 208 5.26 -9.83 -3.52
C LEU A 208 6.41 -9.28 -2.66
N VAL A 209 6.05 -8.43 -1.71
CA VAL A 209 6.96 -7.85 -0.71
C VAL A 209 6.82 -8.62 0.59
N THR A 210 7.93 -9.00 1.19
CA THR A 210 7.97 -9.66 2.50
C THR A 210 9.00 -8.94 3.37
N ILE A 211 8.62 -8.61 4.59
CA ILE A 211 9.47 -7.94 5.58
C ILE A 211 9.44 -8.78 6.85
N GLY A 212 10.59 -9.08 7.43
CA GLY A 212 10.58 -9.92 8.63
C GLY A 212 11.91 -9.95 9.39
N THR A 213 11.85 -10.55 10.57
CA THR A 213 12.97 -10.70 11.50
C THR A 213 13.63 -12.06 11.40
N SER A 214 12.99 -13.04 10.73
CA SER A 214 13.53 -14.37 10.46
C SER A 214 13.03 -14.92 9.13
N ARG A 215 13.77 -15.87 8.55
CA ARG A 215 13.39 -16.55 7.31
C ARG A 215 12.08 -17.34 7.47
N ALA A 216 11.93 -18.04 8.58
CA ALA A 216 10.74 -18.83 8.87
C ALA A 216 9.47 -17.97 8.92
N ALA A 217 9.51 -16.84 9.64
CA ALA A 217 8.38 -15.90 9.70
C ALA A 217 8.08 -15.30 8.31
N MET A 218 9.11 -14.94 7.54
CA MET A 218 8.95 -14.43 6.17
C MET A 218 8.30 -15.47 5.24
N ALA A 219 8.71 -16.74 5.35
CA ALA A 219 8.13 -17.84 4.59
C ALA A 219 6.64 -18.02 4.94
N ALA A 220 6.30 -18.04 6.24
CA ALA A 220 4.91 -18.20 6.71
C ALA A 220 4.00 -17.05 6.24
N ALA A 221 4.45 -15.79 6.35
CA ALA A 221 3.69 -14.63 5.89
C ALA A 221 3.49 -14.67 4.37
N SER A 222 4.55 -14.95 3.61
CA SER A 222 4.52 -15.07 2.16
C SER A 222 3.58 -16.19 1.69
N ALA A 223 3.67 -17.37 2.30
CA ALA A 223 2.79 -18.51 1.99
C ALA A 223 1.31 -18.18 2.23
N THR A 224 1.00 -17.44 3.29
CA THR A 224 -0.36 -16.99 3.58
C THR A 224 -0.90 -16.09 2.46
N VAL A 225 -0.12 -15.10 2.02
CA VAL A 225 -0.52 -14.18 0.94
C VAL A 225 -0.67 -14.92 -0.40
N VAL A 226 0.22 -15.86 -0.69
CA VAL A 226 0.12 -16.70 -1.91
C VAL A 226 -1.14 -17.55 -1.89
N ALA A 227 -1.44 -18.20 -0.75
CA ALA A 227 -2.64 -19.03 -0.58
C ALA A 227 -3.93 -18.21 -0.69
N ASP A 228 -3.93 -16.94 -0.26
CA ASP A 228 -5.06 -16.02 -0.37
C ASP A 228 -5.23 -15.43 -1.79
N GLY A 229 -4.32 -15.73 -2.74
CA GLY A 229 -4.32 -15.16 -4.08
C GLY A 229 -3.90 -13.70 -4.14
N GLY A 230 -3.24 -13.21 -3.09
CA GLY A 230 -2.80 -11.84 -2.87
C GLY A 230 -3.42 -11.22 -1.62
N GLY A 231 -2.90 -10.07 -1.21
CA GLY A 231 -3.37 -9.37 -0.03
C GLY A 231 -2.25 -8.97 0.92
N VAL A 232 -2.58 -8.91 2.20
CA VAL A 232 -1.65 -8.60 3.29
C VAL A 232 -1.81 -9.65 4.39
N ALA A 233 -0.69 -10.15 4.92
CA ALA A 233 -0.68 -11.04 6.08
C ALA A 233 0.42 -10.64 7.06
N VAL A 234 0.09 -10.59 8.34
CA VAL A 234 1.03 -10.36 9.44
C VAL A 234 1.10 -11.64 10.29
N VAL A 235 2.30 -12.13 10.52
CA VAL A 235 2.55 -13.30 11.38
C VAL A 235 3.40 -12.89 12.57
N ARG A 236 3.27 -13.62 13.67
CA ARG A 236 4.02 -13.42 14.91
C ARG A 236 4.89 -14.62 15.20
N GLY A 237 5.99 -14.36 15.93
CA GLY A 237 6.98 -15.33 16.37
C GLY A 237 8.06 -15.60 15.35
N ALA A 238 9.22 -16.09 15.84
CA ALA A 238 10.40 -16.32 15.00
C ALA A 238 10.17 -17.38 13.91
N ALA A 239 9.34 -18.39 14.19
CA ALA A 239 8.96 -19.42 13.22
C ALA A 239 7.63 -19.09 12.50
N GLY A 240 7.04 -17.89 12.71
CA GLY A 240 5.75 -17.54 12.12
C GLY A 240 4.61 -18.38 12.66
N GLU A 241 4.62 -18.67 13.98
CA GLU A 241 3.73 -19.66 14.64
C GLU A 241 2.25 -19.31 14.52
N SER A 242 1.93 -18.04 14.31
CA SER A 242 0.53 -17.63 14.18
C SER A 242 0.32 -16.50 13.19
N VAL A 243 -0.72 -16.63 12.38
CA VAL A 243 -1.25 -15.52 11.58
C VAL A 243 -1.99 -14.56 12.50
N ALA A 244 -1.41 -13.40 12.77
CA ALA A 244 -1.99 -12.38 13.65
C ALA A 244 -3.18 -11.67 12.98
N ALA A 245 -3.04 -11.36 11.69
CA ALA A 245 -4.11 -10.79 10.87
C ALA A 245 -3.83 -11.03 9.38
N ARG A 246 -4.88 -11.04 8.57
CA ARG A 246 -4.78 -11.09 7.10
C ARG A 246 -5.94 -10.35 6.45
N MET A 247 -5.68 -9.82 5.27
CA MET A 247 -6.65 -9.19 4.37
C MET A 247 -6.44 -9.74 2.96
N PRO A 248 -7.18 -10.79 2.57
CA PRO A 248 -7.09 -11.37 1.23
C PRO A 248 -7.59 -10.39 0.15
N LEU A 249 -6.81 -10.25 -0.93
CA LEU A 249 -7.11 -9.42 -2.10
C LEU A 249 -6.95 -10.24 -3.39
N PRO A 250 -7.82 -11.24 -3.63
CA PRO A 250 -7.62 -12.23 -4.71
C PRO A 250 -7.81 -11.66 -6.13
N VAL A 251 -8.48 -10.51 -6.28
CA VAL A 251 -8.73 -9.92 -7.59
C VAL A 251 -7.51 -9.10 -8.01
N GLY A 252 -6.77 -9.61 -8.98
CA GLY A 252 -5.50 -9.03 -9.43
C GLY A 252 -4.40 -9.02 -8.36
N GLY A 253 -4.63 -9.66 -7.22
CA GLY A 253 -3.72 -9.63 -6.06
C GLY A 253 -3.77 -8.32 -5.24
N VAL A 254 -4.68 -7.40 -5.54
CA VAL A 254 -4.73 -6.05 -4.92
C VAL A 254 -6.14 -5.55 -4.62
N LEU A 255 -7.18 -6.24 -5.08
CA LEU A 255 -8.57 -5.87 -4.91
C LEU A 255 -9.39 -7.02 -4.31
N SER A 256 -10.55 -6.70 -3.76
CA SER A 256 -11.52 -7.65 -3.23
C SER A 256 -12.91 -7.38 -3.81
N ALA A 257 -13.64 -8.44 -4.17
CA ALA A 257 -15.05 -8.38 -4.55
C ALA A 257 -15.99 -8.42 -3.34
N ARG A 258 -15.46 -8.56 -2.11
CA ARG A 258 -16.25 -8.61 -0.89
C ARG A 258 -16.78 -7.23 -0.51
N PRO A 259 -17.87 -7.16 0.29
CA PRO A 259 -18.40 -5.88 0.78
C PRO A 259 -17.34 -5.04 1.48
N ALA A 260 -17.33 -3.72 1.25
CA ALA A 260 -16.34 -2.81 1.80
C ALA A 260 -16.23 -2.88 3.33
N ALA A 261 -17.35 -3.06 4.04
CA ALA A 261 -17.36 -3.22 5.50
C ALA A 261 -16.52 -4.43 5.94
N ARG A 262 -16.60 -5.56 5.23
CA ARG A 262 -15.80 -6.75 5.55
C ARG A 262 -14.31 -6.53 5.31
N VAL A 263 -13.97 -5.87 4.19
CA VAL A 263 -12.57 -5.52 3.89
C VAL A 263 -12.04 -4.52 4.91
N ALA A 264 -12.89 -3.60 5.38
CA ALA A 264 -12.54 -2.63 6.41
C ALA A 264 -12.21 -3.28 7.77
N GLU A 265 -12.99 -4.27 8.19
CA GLU A 265 -12.70 -5.05 9.41
C GLU A 265 -11.34 -5.73 9.32
N GLU A 266 -11.03 -6.35 8.19
CA GLU A 266 -9.75 -7.03 7.96
C GLU A 266 -8.59 -6.02 7.87
N ALA A 267 -8.79 -4.88 7.21
CA ALA A 267 -7.80 -3.80 7.15
C ALA A 267 -7.49 -3.25 8.55
N GLY A 268 -8.52 -3.01 9.37
CA GLY A 268 -8.35 -2.60 10.76
C GLY A 268 -7.58 -3.63 11.60
N ALA A 269 -7.88 -4.93 11.41
CA ALA A 269 -7.14 -6.00 12.08
C ALA A 269 -5.66 -6.07 11.65
N VAL A 270 -5.38 -5.90 10.36
CA VAL A 270 -4.00 -5.85 9.84
C VAL A 270 -3.26 -4.62 10.37
N ARG A 271 -3.92 -3.45 10.41
CA ARG A 271 -3.34 -2.23 11.01
C ARG A 271 -2.94 -2.46 12.45
N ALA A 272 -3.85 -2.97 13.29
CA ALA A 272 -3.59 -3.27 14.68
C ALA A 272 -2.48 -4.31 14.86
N ALA A 273 -2.40 -5.31 13.97
CA ALA A 273 -1.34 -6.31 14.00
C ALA A 273 0.04 -5.72 13.62
N LEU A 274 0.11 -4.81 12.66
CA LEU A 274 1.33 -4.09 12.28
C LEU A 274 1.82 -3.20 13.43
N GLU A 275 0.92 -2.45 14.07
CA GLU A 275 1.23 -1.62 15.24
C GLU A 275 1.75 -2.47 16.42
N ALA A 276 1.07 -3.58 16.71
CA ALA A 276 1.47 -4.52 17.76
C ALA A 276 2.79 -5.24 17.44
N TRP A 277 3.17 -5.34 16.16
CA TRP A 277 4.48 -5.86 15.73
C TRP A 277 5.61 -4.83 15.93
N GLY A 278 5.26 -3.55 16.13
CA GLY A 278 6.20 -2.43 16.27
C GLY A 278 6.31 -1.55 15.02
N TRP A 279 5.45 -1.76 14.02
CA TRP A 279 5.41 -0.92 12.83
C TRP A 279 4.58 0.35 13.08
N GLU A 280 5.14 1.26 13.88
CA GLU A 280 4.50 2.53 14.21
C GLU A 280 4.58 3.52 13.03
N HIS A 281 3.44 3.90 12.47
CA HIS A 281 3.34 4.88 11.40
C HIS A 281 1.93 5.47 11.33
N LEU A 282 1.80 6.73 10.88
CA LEU A 282 0.49 7.38 10.69
C LEU A 282 -0.41 6.60 9.70
N ASN A 283 0.18 6.00 8.69
CA ASN A 283 -0.47 5.09 7.77
C ASN A 283 0.42 3.86 7.53
N PRO A 284 0.29 2.79 8.34
CA PRO A 284 1.13 1.59 8.24
C PRO A 284 1.06 0.91 6.87
N PHE A 285 -0.13 0.86 6.24
CA PHE A 285 -0.28 0.28 4.91
C PHE A 285 0.58 1.00 3.87
N MET A 286 0.47 2.34 3.80
CA MET A 286 1.23 3.13 2.85
C MET A 286 2.72 3.08 3.14
N SER A 287 3.13 3.06 4.40
CA SER A 287 4.53 2.93 4.79
C SER A 287 5.18 1.63 4.29
N VAL A 288 4.46 0.50 4.41
CA VAL A 288 4.91 -0.80 3.86
C VAL A 288 4.86 -0.80 2.34
N SER A 289 3.74 -0.38 1.77
CA SER A 289 3.48 -0.39 0.32
C SER A 289 4.47 0.45 -0.48
N THR A 290 4.85 1.61 0.04
CA THR A 290 5.73 2.58 -0.66
C THR A 290 7.23 2.28 -0.52
N LEU A 291 7.65 1.22 0.16
CA LEU A 291 9.04 0.76 0.13
C LEU A 291 9.49 0.42 -1.29
N THR A 292 8.58 0.02 -2.16
CA THR A 292 8.82 -0.33 -3.56
C THR A 292 8.53 0.81 -4.55
N LEU A 293 8.09 1.97 -4.07
CA LEU A 293 7.71 3.11 -4.90
C LEU A 293 8.95 3.90 -5.36
N ALA A 294 9.52 3.51 -6.49
CA ALA A 294 10.79 4.02 -7.02
C ALA A 294 10.73 5.48 -7.55
N VAL A 295 9.68 6.23 -7.24
CA VAL A 295 9.55 7.68 -7.50
C VAL A 295 9.55 8.52 -6.22
N SER A 296 9.49 7.88 -5.06
CA SER A 296 9.55 8.52 -3.74
C SER A 296 10.96 8.39 -3.14
N PRO A 297 11.63 9.47 -2.69
CA PRO A 297 13.00 9.41 -2.17
C PRO A 297 13.10 8.61 -0.86
N ALA A 298 14.33 8.20 -0.45
CA ALA A 298 15.57 8.34 -1.19
C ALA A 298 16.02 7.00 -1.81
N LEU A 299 16.05 5.90 -1.05
CA LEU A 299 16.41 4.56 -1.49
C LEU A 299 15.19 3.66 -1.45
N LYS A 300 14.88 2.99 -2.53
CA LYS A 300 13.75 2.08 -2.69
C LYS A 300 14.21 0.72 -3.20
N ILE A 301 13.34 -0.29 -3.09
CA ILE A 301 13.62 -1.65 -3.54
C ILE A 301 12.58 -2.09 -4.57
N THR A 302 13.04 -2.73 -5.64
CA THR A 302 12.19 -3.38 -6.65
C THR A 302 12.56 -4.86 -6.77
N ASP A 303 11.86 -5.60 -7.61
CA ASP A 303 12.22 -6.99 -7.95
C ASP A 303 13.50 -7.10 -8.78
N ARG A 304 14.08 -5.98 -9.22
CA ARG A 304 15.28 -5.94 -10.08
C ARG A 304 16.52 -5.40 -9.37
N SER A 305 16.34 -4.40 -8.50
CA SER A 305 17.45 -3.74 -7.82
C SER A 305 16.96 -2.87 -6.67
N LEU A 306 17.88 -2.38 -5.85
CA LEU A 306 17.70 -1.15 -5.12
C LEU A 306 17.75 0.04 -6.11
N VAL A 307 17.03 1.10 -5.81
CA VAL A 307 16.96 2.31 -6.64
C VAL A 307 17.31 3.52 -5.77
N ASP A 308 18.39 4.19 -6.12
CA ASP A 308 18.66 5.55 -5.63
C ASP A 308 17.76 6.52 -6.40
N VAL A 309 16.65 6.89 -5.80
CA VAL A 309 15.63 7.72 -6.45
C VAL A 309 16.14 9.14 -6.67
N VAL A 310 17.01 9.64 -5.80
CA VAL A 310 17.60 10.98 -5.93
C VAL A 310 18.51 11.04 -7.15
N ARG A 311 19.32 10.01 -7.37
CA ARG A 311 20.20 9.88 -8.55
C ARG A 311 19.49 9.30 -9.76
N ARG A 312 18.28 8.78 -9.61
CA ARG A 312 17.49 8.08 -10.64
C ARG A 312 18.24 6.91 -11.27
N ALA A 313 18.90 6.11 -10.43
CA ALA A 313 19.77 5.03 -10.89
C ALA A 313 19.55 3.75 -10.07
N PRO A 314 19.59 2.57 -10.69
CA PRO A 314 19.70 1.31 -9.97
C PRO A 314 21.05 1.24 -9.25
N VAL A 315 21.05 0.66 -8.05
CA VAL A 315 22.25 0.46 -7.25
C VAL A 315 22.28 -0.97 -6.70
N GLY A 316 23.47 -1.55 -6.57
CA GLY A 316 23.65 -2.86 -5.96
C GLY A 316 23.38 -2.83 -4.45
N ALA A 317 23.05 -3.97 -3.87
CA ALA A 317 22.87 -4.09 -2.42
C ALA A 317 24.17 -3.87 -1.66
N THR A 318 25.34 -4.25 -2.22
CA THR A 318 26.66 -4.04 -1.62
C THR A 318 27.21 -2.67 -1.92
N VAL A 319 27.90 -2.07 -0.93
CA VAL A 319 28.61 -0.80 -1.11
C VAL A 319 29.95 -1.10 -1.78
N GLY A 320 30.22 -0.45 -2.92
CA GLY A 320 31.45 -0.64 -3.71
C GLY A 320 31.31 -1.53 -4.93
N SER A 321 30.21 -2.23 -5.14
CA SER A 321 29.92 -2.92 -6.39
C SER A 321 29.22 -1.97 -7.38
N SER A 322 29.84 -1.68 -8.52
CA SER A 322 29.16 -1.03 -9.65
C SER A 322 28.27 -2.07 -10.35
N THR A 323 26.96 -1.86 -10.38
CA THR A 323 26.07 -2.63 -11.26
C THR A 323 26.16 -2.07 -12.67
N THR A 324 27.20 -2.46 -13.42
CA THR A 324 27.13 -2.47 -14.87
C THR A 324 26.57 -3.85 -15.24
N ARG A 325 25.28 -3.97 -15.45
CA ARG A 325 24.73 -5.00 -16.34
C ARG A 325 24.54 -4.35 -17.70
N ASP A 326 25.30 -4.84 -18.69
CA ASP A 326 25.09 -4.60 -20.11
C ASP A 326 23.67 -5.01 -20.56
#